data_05f2fbfb375e2e2efe91d1ac78a91bb4
#
_entry.id   05f2fbfb375e2e2efe91d1ac78a91bb4
#
_cell.length_a   1.000
_cell.length_b   1.000
_cell.length_c   1.000
_cell.angle_alpha   90.00
_cell.angle_beta   90.00
_cell.angle_gamma   90.00
#
_symmetry.space_group_name_H-M   'P 1'
#
loop_
_entity.id
_entity.type
_entity.pdbx_description
1 polymer ?
#
loop_
_entity_poly.entity_id
_entity_poly.type
_entity_poly.pdbx_seq_one_letter_code
_entity_poly.pdbx_strand_id
1 'polypeptide(L)'
;MVNIAFLAALALRVFIFVAMRHHEAVDYEGEFWSLATAYWQNAIPLTVVSLAVYSLSGFYTYSRVYQGRYKALVVAQAVTHSYLLYGVSAYFLADRLDMVEIPRIAFVMAWAMNMGLTLASRTWTAVWEKVVRPERDAKLRDVDDRVRKVLVIGGAGYIGSALLPKLLDKGYRVRVLDMFLFGKEPIAKVANHKNLELIHGDFRHVE
;
A
#
# COMPACT_ATOMS: atom_id res chain seq x y z
N MET A 1 -5.92 3.60 10.73
CA MET A 1 -7.24 3.12 10.29
C MET A 1 -8.04 2.52 11.45
N VAL A 2 -7.46 1.62 12.27
CA VAL A 2 -8.16 1.01 13.43
C VAL A 2 -8.81 2.06 14.32
N ASN A 3 -8.05 3.05 14.80
CA ASN A 3 -8.56 4.10 15.69
C ASN A 3 -9.58 5.04 15.02
N ILE A 4 -9.40 5.35 13.75
CA ILE A 4 -10.36 6.16 12.99
C ILE A 4 -11.69 5.40 12.86
N ALA A 5 -11.65 4.12 12.52
CA ALA A 5 -12.84 3.28 12.42
C ALA A 5 -13.53 3.14 13.79
N PHE A 6 -12.76 2.97 14.86
CA PHE A 6 -13.30 2.84 16.20
C PHE A 6 -13.96 4.15 16.67
N LEU A 7 -13.30 5.28 16.49
CA LEU A 7 -13.86 6.60 16.81
C LEU A 7 -15.13 6.89 16.00
N ALA A 8 -15.11 6.61 14.70
CA ALA A 8 -16.26 6.81 13.82
C ALA A 8 -17.45 5.90 14.20
N ALA A 9 -17.18 4.66 14.61
CA ALA A 9 -18.22 3.75 15.06
C ALA A 9 -18.88 4.22 16.36
N LEU A 10 -18.08 4.73 17.31
CA LEU A 10 -18.62 5.33 18.53
C LEU A 10 -19.46 6.58 18.23
N ALA A 11 -18.96 7.48 17.39
CA ALA A 11 -19.69 8.68 16.96
C ALA A 11 -21.03 8.33 16.25
N LEU A 12 -20.99 7.34 15.34
CA LEU A 12 -22.18 6.89 14.62
C LEU A 12 -23.21 6.26 15.59
N ARG A 13 -22.74 5.52 16.59
CA ARG A 13 -23.62 4.99 17.64
C ARG A 13 -24.33 6.13 18.38
N VAL A 14 -23.60 7.18 18.79
CA VAL A 14 -24.21 8.36 19.44
C VAL A 14 -25.27 8.98 18.54
N PHE A 15 -24.93 9.19 17.29
CA PHE A 15 -25.85 9.77 16.31
C PHE A 15 -27.14 8.93 16.17
N ILE A 16 -27.02 7.61 16.05
CA ILE A 16 -28.17 6.71 15.97
C ILE A 16 -28.99 6.76 17.26
N PHE A 17 -28.32 6.72 18.42
CA PHE A 17 -28.98 6.76 19.71
C PHE A 17 -29.78 8.04 19.93
N VAL A 18 -29.18 9.19 19.59
CA VAL A 18 -29.83 10.51 19.64
C VAL A 18 -30.99 10.59 18.64
N ALA A 19 -30.81 10.08 17.42
CA ALA A 19 -31.84 10.09 16.38
C ALA A 19 -33.07 9.22 16.75
N MET A 20 -32.85 8.12 17.49
CA MET A 20 -33.94 7.20 17.89
C MET A 20 -34.70 7.64 19.16
N ARG A 21 -34.11 8.48 20.01
CA ARG A 21 -34.69 8.93 21.28
C ARG A 21 -35.15 10.38 21.28
N HIS A 22 -35.69 10.86 20.18
CA HIS A 22 -36.16 12.25 20.01
C HIS A 22 -37.13 12.80 21.07
N HIS A 23 -37.68 11.97 21.97
CA HIS A 23 -38.69 12.36 22.95
C HIS A 23 -38.32 12.13 24.43
N GLU A 24 -37.12 11.62 24.72
CA GLU A 24 -36.65 11.44 26.11
C GLU A 24 -35.59 12.47 26.46
N ALA A 25 -35.54 12.93 27.70
CA ALA A 25 -34.44 13.75 28.21
C ALA A 25 -33.15 12.89 28.23
N VAL A 26 -32.26 13.10 27.27
CA VAL A 26 -31.00 12.38 27.16
C VAL A 26 -29.92 13.23 27.85
N ASP A 27 -29.17 12.63 28.76
CA ASP A 27 -27.94 13.21 29.30
C ASP A 27 -26.81 13.09 28.27
N TYR A 28 -26.72 14.08 27.41
CA TYR A 28 -25.68 14.12 26.34
C TYR A 28 -24.25 14.22 26.90
N GLU A 29 -24.07 14.91 28.04
CA GLU A 29 -22.76 15.03 28.67
C GLU A 29 -22.27 13.70 29.23
N GLY A 30 -23.11 13.01 29.99
CA GLY A 30 -22.77 11.71 30.56
C GLY A 30 -22.46 10.67 29.48
N GLU A 31 -23.29 10.59 28.43
CA GLU A 31 -23.05 9.70 27.30
C GLU A 31 -21.75 10.05 26.55
N PHE A 32 -21.48 11.32 26.32
CA PHE A 32 -20.23 11.75 25.66
C PHE A 32 -19.00 11.34 26.47
N TRP A 33 -18.98 11.62 27.77
CA TRP A 33 -17.84 11.28 28.62
C TRP A 33 -17.63 9.78 28.77
N SER A 34 -18.71 9.00 28.84
CA SER A 34 -18.62 7.54 28.90
C SER A 34 -17.98 6.97 27.63
N LEU A 35 -18.35 7.49 26.45
CA LEU A 35 -17.80 7.08 25.18
C LEU A 35 -16.36 7.56 24.95
N ALA A 36 -16.02 8.77 25.40
CA ALA A 36 -14.68 9.28 25.37
C ALA A 36 -13.74 8.42 26.24
N THR A 37 -14.19 8.04 27.43
CA THR A 37 -13.45 7.14 28.32
C THR A 37 -13.30 5.76 27.70
N ALA A 38 -14.38 5.19 27.15
CA ALA A 38 -14.33 3.91 26.45
C ALA A 38 -13.32 3.96 25.28
N TYR A 39 -13.30 5.05 24.51
CA TYR A 39 -12.31 5.21 23.43
C TYR A 39 -10.86 5.20 23.97
N TRP A 40 -10.54 6.05 24.92
CA TRP A 40 -9.17 6.19 25.43
C TRP A 40 -8.64 4.90 26.07
N GLN A 41 -9.47 4.21 26.83
CA GLN A 41 -9.06 2.96 27.47
C GLN A 41 -8.86 1.82 26.48
N ASN A 42 -9.66 1.74 25.41
CA ASN A 42 -9.65 0.62 24.50
C ASN A 42 -8.86 0.85 23.20
N ALA A 43 -8.58 2.10 22.82
CA ALA A 43 -7.90 2.43 21.55
C ALA A 43 -6.46 1.91 21.51
N ILE A 44 -5.71 2.06 22.60
CA ILE A 44 -4.31 1.61 22.67
C ILE A 44 -4.21 0.08 22.65
N PRO A 45 -4.91 -0.66 23.54
CA PRO A 45 -4.87 -2.13 23.51
C PRO A 45 -5.35 -2.72 22.17
N LEU A 46 -6.44 -2.19 21.61
CA LEU A 46 -6.94 -2.62 20.30
C LEU A 46 -5.89 -2.39 19.21
N THR A 47 -5.18 -1.26 19.24
CA THR A 47 -4.13 -0.95 18.28
C THR A 47 -2.96 -1.91 18.40
N VAL A 48 -2.49 -2.18 19.63
CA VAL A 48 -1.36 -3.10 19.88
C VAL A 48 -1.70 -4.50 19.39
N VAL A 49 -2.87 -5.02 19.74
CA VAL A 49 -3.34 -6.34 19.28
C VAL A 49 -3.44 -6.37 17.76
N SER A 50 -4.00 -5.32 17.14
CA SER A 50 -4.15 -5.25 15.69
C SER A 50 -2.78 -5.23 14.99
N LEU A 51 -1.82 -4.45 15.48
CA LEU A 51 -0.47 -4.40 14.91
C LEU A 51 0.25 -5.74 15.03
N ALA A 52 0.14 -6.42 16.17
CA ALA A 52 0.71 -7.75 16.38
C ALA A 52 0.13 -8.76 15.39
N VAL A 53 -1.20 -8.84 15.27
CA VAL A 53 -1.88 -9.74 14.33
C VAL A 53 -1.51 -9.40 12.88
N TYR A 54 -1.48 -8.12 12.50
CA TYR A 54 -1.13 -7.70 11.15
C TYR A 54 0.30 -8.06 10.79
N SER A 55 1.24 -7.94 11.73
CA SER A 55 2.64 -8.33 11.54
C SER A 55 2.79 -9.83 11.33
N LEU A 56 2.08 -10.64 12.12
CA LEU A 56 2.12 -12.09 12.04
C LEU A 56 1.36 -12.67 10.83
N SER A 57 0.30 -12.00 10.40
CA SER A 57 -0.57 -12.46 9.30
C SER A 57 -0.02 -12.15 7.90
N GLY A 58 1.19 -11.60 7.77
CA GLY A 58 1.73 -11.20 6.46
C GLY A 58 1.00 -10.01 5.81
N PHE A 59 0.23 -9.25 6.58
CA PHE A 59 -0.50 -8.07 6.11
C PHE A 59 0.42 -7.04 5.42
N TYR A 60 1.67 -6.89 5.91
CA TYR A 60 2.68 -5.99 5.38
C TYR A 60 3.60 -6.63 4.32
N THR A 61 3.47 -7.93 4.04
CA THR A 61 4.34 -8.60 3.10
C THR A 61 4.09 -8.13 1.68
N TYR A 62 5.12 -7.58 1.06
CA TYR A 62 5.11 -7.07 -0.31
C TYR A 62 5.66 -8.14 -1.25
N SER A 63 4.85 -9.11 -1.64
CA SER A 63 5.23 -10.14 -2.61
C SER A 63 4.38 -10.03 -3.88
N ARG A 64 5.01 -10.20 -5.05
CA ARG A 64 4.34 -10.29 -6.35
C ARG A 64 3.35 -11.46 -6.43
N VAL A 65 3.56 -12.48 -5.60
CA VAL A 65 2.71 -13.69 -5.54
C VAL A 65 1.34 -13.38 -4.91
N TYR A 66 1.25 -12.37 -4.02
CA TYR A 66 0.02 -11.99 -3.31
C TYR A 66 -0.68 -10.81 -3.98
N GLN A 67 -1.06 -10.95 -5.26
CA GLN A 67 -1.83 -9.92 -5.96
C GLN A 67 -3.33 -10.29 -6.06
N GLY A 68 -4.22 -9.29 -6.05
CA GLY A 68 -5.65 -9.45 -6.30
C GLY A 68 -6.45 -10.03 -5.13
N ARG A 69 -7.33 -10.99 -5.43
CA ARG A 69 -8.33 -11.56 -4.50
C ARG A 69 -7.71 -12.18 -3.24
N TYR A 70 -6.57 -12.83 -3.37
CA TYR A 70 -5.89 -13.46 -2.24
C TYR A 70 -5.44 -12.43 -1.20
N LYS A 71 -4.95 -11.28 -1.63
CA LYS A 71 -4.53 -10.20 -0.73
C LYS A 71 -5.72 -9.60 0.04
N ALA A 72 -6.88 -9.49 -0.59
CA ALA A 72 -8.10 -9.05 0.07
C ALA A 72 -8.53 -10.04 1.17
N LEU A 73 -8.41 -11.34 0.93
CA LEU A 73 -8.70 -12.36 1.93
C LEU A 73 -7.74 -12.29 3.13
N VAL A 74 -6.44 -12.12 2.89
CA VAL A 74 -5.45 -11.96 3.98
C VAL A 74 -5.77 -10.73 4.84
N VAL A 75 -6.14 -9.62 4.21
CA VAL A 75 -6.55 -8.40 4.92
C VAL A 75 -7.82 -8.66 5.74
N ALA A 76 -8.82 -9.29 5.15
CA ALA A 76 -10.08 -9.60 5.82
C ALA A 76 -9.86 -10.53 7.04
N GLN A 77 -9.05 -11.57 6.87
CA GLN A 77 -8.67 -12.47 7.96
C GLN A 77 -7.91 -11.73 9.07
N ALA A 78 -6.89 -10.94 8.72
CA ALA A 78 -6.09 -10.22 9.71
C ALA A 78 -6.94 -9.23 10.53
N VAL A 79 -7.82 -8.46 9.87
CA VAL A 79 -8.75 -7.55 10.57
C VAL A 79 -9.70 -8.32 11.45
N THR A 80 -10.29 -9.42 10.97
CA THR A 80 -11.24 -10.22 11.77
C THR A 80 -10.56 -10.88 12.97
N HIS A 81 -9.38 -11.49 12.77
CA HIS A 81 -8.64 -12.10 13.87
C HIS A 81 -8.21 -11.08 14.93
N SER A 82 -7.81 -9.85 14.53
CA SER A 82 -7.44 -8.82 15.50
C SER A 82 -8.62 -8.38 16.37
N TYR A 83 -9.79 -8.21 15.79
CA TYR A 83 -11.00 -7.86 16.55
C TYR A 83 -11.50 -9.02 17.41
N LEU A 84 -11.47 -10.26 16.92
CA LEU A 84 -11.84 -11.43 17.72
C LEU A 84 -10.88 -11.61 18.91
N LEU A 85 -9.57 -11.54 18.68
CA LEU A 85 -8.58 -11.68 19.74
C LEU A 85 -8.73 -10.57 20.79
N TYR A 86 -8.91 -9.32 20.33
CA TYR A 86 -9.15 -8.21 21.23
C TYR A 86 -10.46 -8.36 21.99
N GLY A 87 -11.56 -8.71 21.33
CA GLY A 87 -12.87 -8.90 21.97
C GLY A 87 -12.84 -9.98 23.05
N VAL A 88 -12.18 -11.11 22.77
CA VAL A 88 -12.00 -12.18 23.77
C VAL A 88 -11.12 -11.70 24.92
N SER A 89 -9.99 -11.04 24.64
CA SER A 89 -9.12 -10.51 25.71
C SER A 89 -9.82 -9.47 26.57
N ALA A 90 -10.56 -8.54 25.95
CA ALA A 90 -11.32 -7.53 26.66
C ALA A 90 -12.40 -8.16 27.58
N TYR A 91 -13.10 -9.20 27.11
CA TYR A 91 -14.09 -9.90 27.91
C TYR A 91 -13.51 -10.50 29.20
N PHE A 92 -12.29 -11.07 29.14
CA PHE A 92 -11.66 -11.68 30.32
C PHE A 92 -10.91 -10.67 31.22
N LEU A 93 -10.48 -9.53 30.67
CA LEU A 93 -9.67 -8.56 31.37
C LEU A 93 -10.45 -7.32 31.86
N ALA A 94 -11.65 -7.09 31.34
CA ALA A 94 -12.44 -5.89 31.65
C ALA A 94 -12.62 -5.70 33.16
N ASP A 95 -13.06 -6.76 33.86
CA ASP A 95 -13.27 -6.72 35.32
C ASP A 95 -11.98 -6.52 36.12
N ARG A 96 -10.84 -7.01 35.59
CA ARG A 96 -9.54 -6.92 36.29
C ARG A 96 -8.86 -5.57 36.10
N LEU A 97 -9.12 -4.91 34.97
CA LEU A 97 -8.48 -3.65 34.59
C LEU A 97 -9.41 -2.45 34.74
N ASP A 98 -10.60 -2.65 35.29
CA ASP A 98 -11.62 -1.61 35.48
C ASP A 98 -11.91 -0.83 34.16
N MET A 99 -11.95 -1.57 33.05
CA MET A 99 -12.14 -0.99 31.72
C MET A 99 -13.62 -0.77 31.43
N VAL A 100 -13.94 0.38 30.86
CA VAL A 100 -15.30 0.66 30.38
C VAL A 100 -15.65 -0.29 29.24
N GLU A 101 -16.76 -1.00 29.37
CA GLU A 101 -17.24 -1.93 28.37
C GLU A 101 -17.56 -1.21 27.05
N ILE A 102 -17.06 -1.75 25.96
CA ILE A 102 -17.43 -1.27 24.63
C ILE A 102 -18.82 -1.81 24.29
N PRO A 103 -19.77 -0.94 23.90
CA PRO A 103 -21.06 -1.41 23.44
C PRO A 103 -20.92 -2.37 22.24
N ARG A 104 -21.53 -3.53 22.33
CA ARG A 104 -21.40 -4.62 21.33
C ARG A 104 -21.65 -4.15 19.90
N ILE A 105 -22.68 -3.31 19.70
CA ILE A 105 -23.01 -2.75 18.37
C ILE A 105 -21.88 -1.85 17.87
N ALA A 106 -21.33 -0.96 18.72
CA ALA A 106 -20.20 -0.09 18.33
C ALA A 106 -18.95 -0.91 17.97
N PHE A 107 -18.70 -2.01 18.65
CA PHE A 107 -17.59 -2.90 18.36
C PHE A 107 -17.72 -3.58 16.99
N VAL A 108 -18.90 -4.11 16.65
CA VAL A 108 -19.19 -4.70 15.34
C VAL A 108 -19.10 -3.64 14.22
N MET A 109 -19.63 -2.42 14.48
CA MET A 109 -19.51 -1.30 13.55
C MET A 109 -18.05 -0.89 13.32
N ALA A 110 -17.24 -0.83 14.38
CA ALA A 110 -15.81 -0.54 14.28
C ALA A 110 -15.07 -1.60 13.43
N TRP A 111 -15.39 -2.88 13.63
CA TRP A 111 -14.87 -3.95 12.81
C TRP A 111 -15.24 -3.77 11.33
N ALA A 112 -16.52 -3.55 11.03
CA ALA A 112 -17.00 -3.37 9.66
C ALA A 112 -16.39 -2.14 8.98
N MET A 113 -16.31 -1.01 9.69
CA MET A 113 -15.68 0.22 9.18
C MET A 113 -14.19 0.04 8.95
N ASN A 114 -13.46 -0.60 9.88
CA ASN A 114 -12.05 -0.88 9.70
C ASN A 114 -11.81 -1.83 8.51
N MET A 115 -12.66 -2.84 8.34
CA MET A 115 -12.65 -3.73 7.18
C MET A 115 -12.84 -2.93 5.88
N GLY A 116 -13.87 -2.10 5.82
CA GLY A 116 -14.16 -1.26 4.65
C GLY A 116 -13.02 -0.30 4.32
N LEU A 117 -12.48 0.41 5.31
CA LEU A 117 -11.36 1.35 5.12
C LEU A 117 -10.09 0.65 4.65
N THR A 118 -9.77 -0.51 5.22
CA THR A 118 -8.57 -1.26 4.83
C THR A 118 -8.69 -1.87 3.43
N LEU A 119 -9.84 -2.41 3.07
CA LEU A 119 -10.12 -2.88 1.71
C LEU A 119 -10.16 -1.73 0.70
N ALA A 120 -10.84 -0.63 1.02
CA ALA A 120 -10.91 0.56 0.16
C ALA A 120 -9.51 1.15 -0.09
N SER A 121 -8.65 1.24 0.93
CA SER A 121 -7.28 1.74 0.76
C SER A 121 -6.44 0.85 -0.18
N ARG A 122 -6.71 -0.45 -0.21
CA ARG A 122 -6.00 -1.41 -1.09
C ARG A 122 -6.53 -1.38 -2.52
N THR A 123 -7.84 -1.24 -2.69
CA THR A 123 -8.46 -1.10 -4.02
C THR A 123 -8.18 0.26 -4.63
N TRP A 124 -8.10 1.32 -3.81
CA TRP A 124 -7.78 2.67 -4.26
C TRP A 124 -6.46 2.74 -5.04
N THR A 125 -5.41 2.08 -4.56
CA THR A 125 -4.13 2.04 -5.29
C THR A 125 -4.27 1.38 -6.66
N ALA A 126 -5.08 0.32 -6.77
CA ALA A 126 -5.32 -0.35 -8.05
C ALA A 126 -6.18 0.49 -9.01
N VAL A 127 -7.16 1.22 -8.47
CA VAL A 127 -7.98 2.16 -9.26
C VAL A 127 -7.13 3.34 -9.72
N TRP A 128 -6.34 3.92 -8.82
CA TRP A 128 -5.42 5.02 -9.13
C TRP A 128 -4.42 4.65 -10.24
N GLU A 129 -3.84 3.46 -10.16
CA GLU A 129 -2.97 2.96 -11.21
C GLU A 129 -3.68 2.82 -12.57
N LYS A 130 -4.94 2.39 -12.59
CA LYS A 130 -5.72 2.26 -13.82
C LYS A 130 -6.14 3.61 -14.41
N VAL A 131 -6.36 4.63 -13.59
CA VAL A 131 -6.81 5.95 -14.04
C VAL A 131 -5.63 6.85 -14.37
N VAL A 132 -4.61 6.91 -13.53
CA VAL A 132 -3.48 7.84 -13.66
C VAL A 132 -2.37 7.31 -14.58
N ARG A 133 -2.12 5.99 -14.57
CA ARG A 133 -1.12 5.37 -15.45
C ARG A 133 -1.38 5.61 -16.94
N PRO A 134 -2.60 5.44 -17.48
CA PRO A 134 -2.83 5.67 -18.92
C PRO A 134 -2.49 7.08 -19.37
N GLU A 135 -2.84 8.10 -18.57
CA GLU A 135 -2.49 9.49 -18.91
C GLU A 135 -0.99 9.76 -18.82
N ARG A 136 -0.33 9.18 -17.83
CA ARG A 136 1.12 9.27 -17.66
C ARG A 136 1.86 8.52 -18.77
N ASP A 137 1.39 7.33 -19.12
CA ASP A 137 1.96 6.53 -20.20
C ASP A 137 1.71 7.15 -21.58
N ALA A 138 0.58 7.83 -21.77
CA ALA A 138 0.31 8.61 -22.99
C ALA A 138 1.27 9.81 -23.12
N LYS A 139 1.51 10.55 -22.03
CA LYS A 139 2.52 11.62 -22.01
C LYS A 139 3.95 11.10 -22.23
N LEU A 140 4.27 9.95 -21.64
CA LEU A 140 5.58 9.32 -21.84
C LEU A 140 5.76 8.82 -23.28
N ARG A 141 4.69 8.32 -23.94
CA ARG A 141 4.71 7.91 -25.34
C ARG A 141 4.95 9.12 -26.27
N ASP A 142 4.30 10.25 -26.01
CA ASP A 142 4.52 11.48 -26.79
C ASP A 142 5.98 11.97 -26.69
N VAL A 143 6.64 11.78 -25.54
CA VAL A 143 8.07 12.05 -25.37
C VAL A 143 8.91 10.97 -26.05
N ASP A 144 8.53 9.69 -25.96
CA ASP A 144 9.20 8.54 -26.56
C ASP A 144 9.25 8.66 -28.10
N ASP A 145 8.17 9.14 -28.70
CA ASP A 145 8.10 9.39 -30.16
C ASP A 145 9.01 10.54 -30.64
N ARG A 146 9.37 11.46 -29.75
CA ARG A 146 10.29 12.59 -30.06
C ARG A 146 11.77 12.21 -29.86
N VAL A 147 12.06 11.30 -28.94
CA VAL A 147 13.42 10.86 -28.61
C VAL A 147 13.83 9.75 -29.57
N ARG A 148 14.72 10.05 -30.51
CA ARG A 148 15.23 9.07 -31.49
C ARG A 148 16.64 8.59 -31.19
N LYS A 149 17.37 9.26 -30.30
CA LYS A 149 18.76 8.92 -29.93
C LYS A 149 18.85 8.75 -28.41
N VAL A 150 19.48 7.68 -27.97
CA VAL A 150 19.65 7.35 -26.55
C VAL A 150 21.15 7.06 -26.30
N LEU A 151 21.71 7.70 -25.29
CA LEU A 151 23.04 7.36 -24.77
C LEU A 151 22.86 6.38 -23.58
N VAL A 152 23.54 5.25 -23.65
CA VAL A 152 23.56 4.26 -22.55
C VAL A 152 24.98 4.19 -22.02
N ILE A 153 25.19 4.63 -20.77
CA ILE A 153 26.48 4.51 -20.09
C ILE A 153 26.49 3.15 -19.36
N GLY A 154 27.58 2.40 -19.52
CA GLY A 154 27.70 1.06 -18.98
C GLY A 154 26.87 0.02 -19.74
N GLY A 155 26.66 0.21 -21.05
CA GLY A 155 25.79 -0.62 -21.87
C GLY A 155 26.27 -2.05 -22.10
N ALA A 156 27.56 -2.33 -21.95
CA ALA A 156 28.11 -3.70 -22.01
C ALA A 156 28.05 -4.45 -20.66
N GLY A 157 27.59 -3.79 -19.60
CA GLY A 157 27.35 -4.44 -18.29
C GLY A 157 26.09 -5.29 -18.26
N TYR A 158 25.84 -5.93 -17.11
CA TYR A 158 24.73 -6.87 -16.90
C TYR A 158 23.35 -6.27 -17.23
N ILE A 159 23.05 -5.07 -16.72
CA ILE A 159 21.76 -4.40 -16.98
C ILE A 159 21.71 -3.86 -18.41
N GLY A 160 22.82 -3.23 -18.87
CA GLY A 160 22.91 -2.64 -20.19
C GLY A 160 22.69 -3.66 -21.31
N SER A 161 23.33 -4.83 -21.20
CA SER A 161 23.20 -5.91 -22.19
C SER A 161 21.76 -6.43 -22.34
N ALA A 162 20.95 -6.40 -21.28
CA ALA A 162 19.53 -6.74 -21.34
C ALA A 162 18.63 -5.60 -21.85
N LEU A 163 19.08 -4.35 -21.72
CA LEU A 163 18.36 -3.15 -22.14
C LEU A 163 18.55 -2.86 -23.64
N LEU A 164 19.77 -3.04 -24.16
CA LEU A 164 20.12 -2.69 -25.54
C LEU A 164 19.21 -3.33 -26.59
N PRO A 165 18.93 -4.66 -26.56
CA PRO A 165 18.01 -5.27 -27.53
C PRO A 165 16.64 -4.61 -27.54
N LYS A 166 16.10 -4.30 -26.34
CA LYS A 166 14.76 -3.70 -26.20
C LYS A 166 14.69 -2.27 -26.76
N LEU A 167 15.78 -1.50 -26.66
CA LEU A 167 15.85 -0.15 -27.24
C LEU A 167 15.96 -0.23 -28.77
N LEU A 168 16.76 -1.16 -29.27
CA LEU A 168 16.94 -1.37 -30.70
C LEU A 168 15.67 -1.91 -31.37
N ASP A 169 14.97 -2.84 -30.74
CA ASP A 169 13.67 -3.37 -31.19
C ASP A 169 12.58 -2.28 -31.29
N LYS A 170 12.65 -1.28 -30.41
CA LYS A 170 11.79 -0.10 -30.46
C LYS A 170 12.21 0.95 -31.50
N GLY A 171 13.30 0.72 -32.23
CA GLY A 171 13.77 1.58 -33.32
C GLY A 171 14.65 2.75 -32.89
N TYR A 172 15.06 2.81 -31.61
CA TYR A 172 15.99 3.86 -31.15
C TYR A 172 17.38 3.73 -31.80
N ARG A 173 18.01 4.86 -32.03
CA ARG A 173 19.46 4.91 -32.27
C ARG A 173 20.16 4.95 -30.92
N VAL A 174 20.96 3.94 -30.63
CA VAL A 174 21.57 3.78 -29.31
C VAL A 174 23.10 4.01 -29.47
N ARG A 175 23.63 4.90 -28.65
CA ARG A 175 25.06 5.10 -28.47
C ARG A 175 25.41 4.54 -27.09
N VAL A 176 26.35 3.61 -27.02
CA VAL A 176 26.87 3.01 -25.80
C VAL A 176 28.22 3.58 -25.49
N LEU A 177 28.40 4.14 -24.31
CA LEU A 177 29.67 4.49 -23.72
C LEU A 177 30.04 3.50 -22.64
N ASP A 178 31.10 2.71 -22.83
CA ASP A 178 31.49 1.66 -21.88
C ASP A 178 33.02 1.49 -21.91
N MET A 179 33.60 1.13 -20.78
CA MET A 179 35.01 0.78 -20.68
C MET A 179 35.30 -0.64 -21.17
N PHE A 180 34.30 -1.44 -21.45
CA PHE A 180 34.38 -2.84 -21.84
C PHE A 180 35.28 -3.70 -20.96
N LEU A 181 35.26 -3.44 -19.63
CA LEU A 181 36.07 -4.18 -18.66
C LEU A 181 35.79 -5.68 -18.65
N PHE A 182 34.53 -6.05 -18.96
CA PHE A 182 34.09 -7.43 -19.06
C PHE A 182 33.98 -7.94 -20.51
N GLY A 183 34.67 -7.26 -21.44
CA GLY A 183 34.61 -7.59 -22.86
C GLY A 183 33.33 -7.11 -23.55
N LYS A 184 33.10 -7.57 -24.78
CA LYS A 184 31.91 -7.28 -25.60
C LYS A 184 30.96 -8.47 -25.71
N GLU A 185 31.30 -9.58 -25.09
CA GLU A 185 30.50 -10.82 -25.13
C GLU A 185 29.04 -10.61 -24.67
N PRO A 186 28.76 -9.83 -23.61
CA PRO A 186 27.37 -9.61 -23.16
C PRO A 186 26.46 -8.97 -24.22
N ILE A 187 27.04 -8.21 -25.14
CA ILE A 187 26.33 -7.48 -26.20
C ILE A 187 26.55 -8.04 -27.58
N ALA A 188 27.26 -9.17 -27.73
CA ALA A 188 27.64 -9.75 -29.01
C ALA A 188 26.46 -9.91 -29.99
N LYS A 189 25.28 -10.26 -29.50
CA LYS A 189 24.05 -10.43 -30.30
C LYS A 189 23.60 -9.15 -31.01
N VAL A 190 23.89 -7.99 -30.46
CA VAL A 190 23.45 -6.70 -30.98
C VAL A 190 24.60 -5.79 -31.45
N ALA A 191 25.84 -6.22 -31.25
CA ALA A 191 27.05 -5.40 -31.53
C ALA A 191 27.07 -4.86 -32.95
N ASN A 192 26.57 -5.61 -33.93
CA ASN A 192 26.57 -5.24 -35.34
C ASN A 192 25.24 -4.60 -35.82
N HIS A 193 24.38 -4.19 -34.89
CA HIS A 193 23.09 -3.61 -35.25
C HIS A 193 23.27 -2.20 -35.83
N LYS A 194 22.66 -1.90 -36.98
CA LYS A 194 22.78 -0.63 -37.73
C LYS A 194 22.48 0.64 -36.90
N ASN A 195 21.66 0.52 -35.85
CA ASN A 195 21.31 1.63 -34.98
C ASN A 195 22.09 1.64 -33.66
N LEU A 196 23.17 0.84 -33.55
CA LEU A 196 24.02 0.78 -32.36
C LEU A 196 25.40 1.34 -32.68
N GLU A 197 25.86 2.29 -31.90
CA GLU A 197 27.18 2.84 -31.91
C GLU A 197 27.89 2.54 -30.58
N LEU A 198 29.06 1.94 -30.63
CA LEU A 198 29.84 1.58 -29.45
C LEU A 198 31.04 2.54 -29.31
N ILE A 199 31.13 3.21 -28.17
CA ILE A 199 32.23 4.10 -27.83
C ILE A 199 32.93 3.50 -26.61
N HIS A 200 34.24 3.27 -26.75
CA HIS A 200 35.11 2.92 -25.65
C HIS A 200 35.52 4.20 -24.92
N GLY A 201 35.21 4.27 -23.63
CA GLY A 201 35.59 5.43 -22.83
C GLY A 201 35.11 5.34 -21.37
N ASP A 202 35.75 6.16 -20.56
CA ASP A 202 35.39 6.35 -19.16
C ASP A 202 34.67 7.70 -19.01
N PHE A 203 33.40 7.68 -18.59
CA PHE A 203 32.61 8.90 -18.43
C PHE A 203 33.13 9.85 -17.32
N ARG A 204 34.10 9.39 -16.50
CA ARG A 204 34.76 10.21 -15.48
C ARG A 204 35.81 11.14 -16.05
N HIS A 205 36.31 10.83 -17.25
CA HIS A 205 37.33 11.57 -17.96
C HIS A 205 36.70 12.12 -19.26
N VAL A 206 35.86 13.14 -19.12
CA VAL A 206 35.32 13.90 -20.25
C VAL A 206 36.19 15.15 -20.39
N GLU A 207 37.11 15.15 -21.37
CA GLU A 207 37.73 16.37 -21.85
C GLU A 207 36.88 17.03 -22.92
#